data_1e1864fd85ced829ac1ea15c2afc8f3e
#
_entry.id   1e1864fd85ced829ac1ea15c2afc8f3e
#
_cell.length_a   1.000
_cell.length_b   1.000
_cell.length_c   1.000
_cell.angle_alpha   90.00
_cell.angle_beta   90.00
_cell.angle_gamma   90.00
#
_symmetry.space_group_name_H-M   'P 1'
#
loop_
_entity.id
_entity.type
_entity.pdbx_description
1 polymer ?
#
loop_
_entity_poly.entity_id
_entity_poly.type
_entity_poly.pdbx_seq_one_letter_code
_entity_poly.pdbx_strand_id
1 'polypeptide(L)'
;PNAWHFMSLPTAIAMGDNGFFATCPGVYDANHNGGDPFTGPSLWSADTSIYADVVYGPLGSHFDMLHVNPNSQGIAHDRWNRYWVVDGFNGDIVMNDFTVDHGPGNDYHGNAVIRRYAEFTITKDPNDHIVSHDVLDRSTGQLYVVDHGGQRVVRLDTRSGSVSGPGTYGPWESYAEYSMVTGYDWEVIINSGLIEPAGIDVQGDRLL
;
A
#
# COMPACT_ATOMS: atom_id res chain seq x y z
N PRO A 1 -21.80 3.25 -7.27
CA PRO A 1 -20.54 3.10 -8.00
C PRO A 1 -20.17 1.62 -8.11
N ASN A 2 -19.64 1.21 -9.27
CA ASN A 2 -19.19 -0.16 -9.51
C ASN A 2 -17.74 -0.40 -9.01
N ALA A 3 -17.46 0.05 -7.81
CA ALA A 3 -16.14 -0.05 -7.19
C ALA A 3 -16.14 -1.01 -5.99
N TRP A 4 -17.16 -1.86 -5.90
CA TRP A 4 -17.54 -2.54 -4.68
C TRP A 4 -16.48 -3.51 -4.14
N HIS A 5 -15.76 -4.27 -4.95
CA HIS A 5 -14.86 -5.30 -4.42
C HIS A 5 -13.54 -4.75 -3.91
N PHE A 6 -13.00 -3.67 -4.50
CA PHE A 6 -11.80 -2.99 -3.99
C PHE A 6 -12.09 -1.82 -3.05
N MET A 7 -13.35 -1.47 -2.87
CA MET A 7 -13.80 -0.41 -1.97
C MET A 7 -14.72 -0.94 -0.87
N SER A 8 -14.79 -2.23 -0.66
CA SER A 8 -15.68 -2.84 0.34
C SER A 8 -15.30 -2.52 1.78
N LEU A 9 -14.01 -2.45 2.07
CA LEU A 9 -13.44 -2.11 3.39
C LEU A 9 -12.16 -1.28 3.20
N PRO A 10 -12.26 -0.04 2.68
CA PRO A 10 -11.08 0.78 2.52
C PRO A 10 -10.52 1.17 3.90
N THR A 11 -9.27 0.85 4.17
CA THR A 11 -8.56 1.18 5.40
C THR A 11 -7.77 2.47 5.29
N ALA A 12 -7.33 2.80 4.07
CA ALA A 12 -6.55 4.00 3.82
C ALA A 12 -6.75 4.51 2.39
N ILE A 13 -6.50 5.81 2.20
CA ILE A 13 -6.53 6.51 0.93
C ILE A 13 -5.38 7.50 0.84
N ALA A 14 -4.73 7.59 -0.32
CA ALA A 14 -3.74 8.61 -0.61
C ALA A 14 -4.03 9.28 -1.95
N MET A 15 -4.04 10.62 -1.95
CA MET A 15 -4.20 11.43 -3.16
C MET A 15 -2.87 11.50 -3.91
N GLY A 16 -2.91 11.29 -5.21
CA GLY A 16 -1.79 11.48 -6.12
C GLY A 16 -1.69 12.91 -6.68
N ASP A 17 -0.63 13.17 -7.44
CA ASP A 17 -0.37 14.49 -8.05
C ASP A 17 -1.10 14.71 -9.38
N ASN A 18 -1.57 13.65 -10.01
CA ASN A 18 -2.03 13.63 -11.41
C ASN A 18 -3.55 13.48 -11.56
N GLY A 19 -4.31 13.79 -10.52
CA GLY A 19 -5.76 13.62 -10.51
C GLY A 19 -6.21 12.18 -10.25
N PHE A 20 -5.30 11.34 -9.78
CA PHE A 20 -5.58 9.99 -9.30
C PHE A 20 -5.47 9.92 -7.79
N PHE A 21 -5.99 8.85 -7.24
CA PHE A 21 -5.80 8.45 -5.85
C PHE A 21 -5.72 6.93 -5.77
N ALA A 22 -5.11 6.42 -4.71
CA ALA A 22 -5.13 4.99 -4.46
C ALA A 22 -5.72 4.65 -3.10
N THR A 23 -6.29 3.46 -2.99
CA THR A 23 -6.90 2.94 -1.78
C THR A 23 -6.32 1.60 -1.40
N CYS A 24 -6.32 1.31 -0.10
CA CYS A 24 -6.02 0.00 0.45
C CYS A 24 -7.30 -0.71 0.86
N PRO A 25 -7.62 -1.89 0.33
CA PRO A 25 -8.68 -2.72 0.85
C PRO A 25 -8.19 -3.51 2.07
N GLY A 26 -8.90 -3.40 3.19
CA GLY A 26 -8.63 -4.15 4.42
C GLY A 26 -9.19 -5.56 4.41
N VAL A 27 -9.21 -6.23 3.26
CA VAL A 27 -9.70 -7.58 3.08
C VAL A 27 -8.58 -8.54 2.68
N TYR A 28 -8.76 -9.82 2.98
CA TYR A 28 -7.77 -10.84 2.66
C TYR A 28 -7.81 -11.27 1.19
N ASP A 29 -9.01 -11.39 0.64
CA ASP A 29 -9.26 -11.76 -0.74
C ASP A 29 -10.41 -10.91 -1.29
N ALA A 30 -10.13 -10.08 -2.30
CA ALA A 30 -11.13 -9.23 -2.94
C ALA A 30 -11.80 -9.90 -4.16
N ASN A 31 -11.12 -10.83 -4.81
CA ASN A 31 -11.55 -11.45 -6.05
C ASN A 31 -12.03 -12.90 -5.90
N HIS A 32 -12.10 -13.42 -4.66
CA HIS A 32 -12.50 -14.81 -4.37
C HIS A 32 -11.61 -15.85 -5.08
N ASN A 33 -10.29 -15.66 -4.98
CA ASN A 33 -9.28 -16.50 -5.63
C ASN A 33 -9.05 -17.82 -4.90
N GLY A 34 -10.12 -18.60 -4.70
CA GLY A 34 -10.05 -19.92 -4.10
C GLY A 34 -9.66 -19.95 -2.61
N GLY A 35 -9.67 -18.79 -1.94
CA GLY A 35 -9.24 -18.64 -0.56
C GLY A 35 -7.77 -18.22 -0.40
N ASP A 36 -7.04 -18.09 -1.50
CA ASP A 36 -5.71 -17.48 -1.49
C ASP A 36 -5.82 -15.96 -1.25
N PRO A 37 -4.87 -15.37 -0.54
CA PRO A 37 -4.88 -13.93 -0.31
C PRO A 37 -4.61 -13.18 -1.61
N PHE A 38 -5.64 -12.61 -2.19
CA PHE A 38 -5.60 -11.98 -3.51
C PHE A 38 -6.25 -10.60 -3.46
N THR A 39 -5.49 -9.62 -2.96
CA THR A 39 -5.90 -8.22 -2.88
C THR A 39 -4.71 -7.29 -2.66
N GLY A 40 -4.91 -6.00 -2.85
CA GLY A 40 -3.90 -4.98 -2.64
C GLY A 40 -4.39 -3.59 -3.08
N PRO A 41 -3.50 -2.61 -3.22
CA PRO A 41 -3.89 -1.26 -3.55
C PRO A 41 -4.51 -1.17 -4.94
N SER A 42 -5.49 -0.28 -5.07
CA SER A 42 -6.18 0.00 -6.33
C SER A 42 -6.08 1.48 -6.68
N LEU A 43 -5.86 1.77 -7.95
CA LEU A 43 -5.74 3.11 -8.52
C LEU A 43 -7.08 3.59 -9.08
N TRP A 44 -7.44 4.83 -8.78
CA TRP A 44 -8.72 5.44 -9.14
C TRP A 44 -8.54 6.84 -9.71
N SER A 45 -9.47 7.27 -10.55
CA SER A 45 -9.60 8.67 -10.94
C SER A 45 -10.28 9.50 -9.85
N ALA A 46 -9.77 10.70 -9.58
CA ALA A 46 -10.45 11.70 -8.77
C ALA A 46 -11.55 12.46 -9.56
N ASP A 47 -11.64 12.26 -10.88
CA ASP A 47 -12.76 12.76 -11.69
C ASP A 47 -14.02 11.95 -11.39
N THR A 48 -15.01 12.59 -10.77
CA THR A 48 -16.25 11.94 -10.35
C THR A 48 -17.10 11.45 -11.52
N SER A 49 -16.89 11.96 -12.72
CA SER A 49 -17.57 11.46 -13.94
C SER A 49 -17.01 10.10 -14.39
N ILE A 50 -15.79 9.77 -13.99
CA ILE A 50 -15.14 8.48 -14.22
C ILE A 50 -15.35 7.55 -13.02
N TYR A 51 -14.97 7.98 -11.83
CA TYR A 51 -15.02 7.16 -10.60
C TYR A 51 -16.45 6.66 -10.29
N ALA A 52 -17.44 7.49 -10.46
CA ALA A 52 -18.83 7.16 -10.15
C ALA A 52 -19.60 6.53 -11.33
N ASP A 53 -19.02 6.43 -12.50
CA ASP A 53 -19.69 5.92 -13.68
C ASP A 53 -19.90 4.39 -13.60
N VAL A 54 -21.07 3.93 -14.04
CA VAL A 54 -21.47 2.53 -14.01
C VAL A 54 -21.24 1.80 -15.35
N VAL A 55 -20.74 2.49 -16.36
CA VAL A 55 -20.59 1.92 -17.72
C VAL A 55 -19.36 1.01 -17.87
N TYR A 56 -18.45 1.01 -16.90
CA TYR A 56 -17.20 0.25 -16.97
C TYR A 56 -17.32 -1.25 -16.62
N GLY A 57 -18.55 -1.75 -16.57
CA GLY A 57 -18.81 -3.18 -16.41
C GLY A 57 -18.55 -3.72 -15.00
N PRO A 58 -18.33 -5.05 -14.87
CA PRO A 58 -18.21 -5.71 -13.59
C PRO A 58 -16.94 -5.36 -12.80
N LEU A 59 -15.88 -4.89 -13.47
CA LEU A 59 -14.63 -4.48 -12.82
C LEU A 59 -14.72 -3.08 -12.19
N GLY A 60 -15.82 -2.34 -12.44
CA GLY A 60 -16.00 -1.00 -11.91
C GLY A 60 -15.11 0.03 -12.59
N SER A 61 -14.78 1.12 -11.89
CA SER A 61 -14.09 2.28 -12.46
C SER A 61 -12.62 2.40 -12.02
N HIS A 62 -12.05 1.37 -11.40
CA HIS A 62 -10.63 1.40 -11.08
C HIS A 62 -9.77 1.37 -12.35
N PHE A 63 -8.60 1.98 -12.30
CA PHE A 63 -7.68 2.04 -13.42
C PHE A 63 -6.66 0.92 -13.39
N ASP A 64 -6.37 0.42 -12.20
CA ASP A 64 -5.46 -0.69 -11.98
C ASP A 64 -5.62 -1.20 -10.54
N MET A 65 -5.11 -2.40 -10.26
CA MET A 65 -5.09 -3.03 -8.94
C MET A 65 -3.92 -4.00 -8.85
N LEU A 66 -3.34 -4.17 -7.66
CA LEU A 66 -2.21 -5.06 -7.45
C LEU A 66 -2.53 -6.03 -6.31
N HIS A 67 -2.26 -7.32 -6.47
CA HIS A 67 -2.80 -8.36 -5.61
C HIS A 67 -1.76 -9.04 -4.71
N VAL A 68 -0.86 -8.26 -4.13
CA VAL A 68 0.21 -8.79 -3.26
C VAL A 68 0.27 -8.15 -1.87
N ASN A 69 -0.77 -7.41 -1.47
CA ASN A 69 -0.86 -6.73 -0.18
C ASN A 69 -2.21 -6.99 0.50
N PRO A 70 -2.49 -8.22 0.95
CA PRO A 70 -3.76 -8.51 1.62
C PRO A 70 -3.86 -7.81 2.98
N ASN A 71 -5.09 -7.49 3.37
CA ASN A 71 -5.39 -6.76 4.59
C ASN A 71 -4.61 -5.43 4.71
N SER A 72 -4.36 -4.75 3.59
CA SER A 72 -3.58 -3.50 3.57
C SER A 72 -4.10 -2.49 4.59
N GLN A 73 -3.18 -1.75 5.25
CA GLN A 73 -3.53 -0.86 6.35
C GLN A 73 -3.21 0.61 6.07
N GLY A 74 -2.01 0.94 5.72
CA GLY A 74 -1.58 2.30 5.40
C GLY A 74 -1.30 2.45 3.91
N ILE A 75 -1.35 3.69 3.42
CA ILE A 75 -0.91 4.03 2.06
C ILE A 75 -0.38 5.45 2.01
N ALA A 76 0.83 5.63 1.48
CA ALA A 76 1.45 6.94 1.26
C ALA A 76 1.81 7.13 -0.21
N HIS A 77 1.43 8.29 -0.78
CA HIS A 77 1.78 8.63 -2.16
C HIS A 77 3.24 9.07 -2.27
N ASP A 78 3.98 8.49 -3.22
CA ASP A 78 5.36 8.88 -3.55
C ASP A 78 5.37 9.90 -4.71
N ARG A 79 5.08 9.43 -5.91
CA ARG A 79 5.09 10.23 -7.14
C ARG A 79 4.34 9.50 -8.26
N TRP A 80 3.71 10.22 -9.14
CA TRP A 80 2.94 9.64 -10.25
C TRP A 80 1.95 8.60 -9.73
N ASN A 81 2.04 7.35 -10.19
CA ASN A 81 1.21 6.23 -9.78
C ASN A 81 1.94 5.28 -8.80
N ARG A 82 2.92 5.79 -8.04
CA ARG A 82 3.67 5.01 -7.04
C ARG A 82 3.20 5.31 -5.64
N TYR A 83 2.99 4.26 -4.86
CA TYR A 83 2.51 4.31 -3.49
C TYR A 83 3.28 3.33 -2.60
N TRP A 84 3.44 3.69 -1.35
CA TRP A 84 3.93 2.82 -0.28
C TRP A 84 2.75 2.31 0.51
N VAL A 85 2.77 1.01 0.86
CA VAL A 85 1.62 0.32 1.46
C VAL A 85 2.11 -0.55 2.60
N VAL A 86 1.39 -0.54 3.71
CA VAL A 86 1.57 -1.52 4.78
C VAL A 86 0.78 -2.78 4.43
N ASP A 87 1.48 -3.90 4.25
CA ASP A 87 0.85 -5.21 4.08
C ASP A 87 0.36 -5.73 5.44
N GLY A 88 -0.94 -5.75 5.65
CA GLY A 88 -1.55 -6.13 6.93
C GLY A 88 -1.58 -7.63 7.19
N PHE A 89 -1.19 -8.46 6.22
CA PHE A 89 -1.07 -9.91 6.38
C PHE A 89 0.37 -10.32 6.73
N ASN A 90 1.34 -9.84 5.95
CA ASN A 90 2.76 -10.18 6.15
C ASN A 90 3.44 -9.26 7.18
N GLY A 91 2.92 -8.05 7.39
CA GLY A 91 3.49 -7.06 8.31
C GLY A 91 4.70 -6.31 7.77
N ASP A 92 4.94 -6.33 6.48
CA ASP A 92 6.02 -5.63 5.81
C ASP A 92 5.54 -4.40 5.02
N ILE A 93 6.49 -3.64 4.49
CA ILE A 93 6.22 -2.46 3.67
C ILE A 93 6.43 -2.82 2.21
N VAL A 94 5.51 -2.37 1.35
CA VAL A 94 5.56 -2.67 -0.07
C VAL A 94 5.43 -1.40 -0.89
N MET A 95 6.41 -1.12 -1.73
CA MET A 95 6.33 -0.13 -2.78
C MET A 95 5.57 -0.71 -3.97
N ASN A 96 4.47 -0.08 -4.34
CA ASN A 96 3.62 -0.43 -5.46
C ASN A 96 3.65 0.70 -6.49
N ASP A 97 4.23 0.46 -7.65
CA ASP A 97 4.25 1.39 -8.77
C ASP A 97 3.38 0.82 -9.89
N PHE A 98 2.20 1.37 -10.06
CA PHE A 98 1.29 1.01 -11.17
C PHE A 98 1.85 1.40 -12.53
N THR A 99 2.86 2.29 -12.56
CA THR A 99 3.49 2.85 -13.75
C THR A 99 2.53 3.67 -14.62
N VAL A 100 1.78 3.03 -15.49
CA VAL A 100 0.82 3.67 -16.42
C VAL A 100 -0.59 3.29 -16.00
N ASP A 101 -1.51 4.24 -15.99
CA ASP A 101 -2.92 3.91 -15.90
C ASP A 101 -3.41 3.25 -17.19
N HIS A 102 -4.32 2.32 -17.07
CA HIS A 102 -4.88 1.57 -18.20
C HIS A 102 -6.31 2.00 -18.55
N GLY A 103 -6.78 3.09 -17.92
CA GLY A 103 -8.15 3.57 -18.03
C GLY A 103 -9.12 2.79 -17.16
N PRO A 104 -10.36 3.29 -17.02
CA PRO A 104 -11.34 2.73 -16.11
C PRO A 104 -11.83 1.33 -16.54
N GLY A 105 -11.98 0.44 -15.57
CA GLY A 105 -12.44 -0.93 -15.78
C GLY A 105 -11.37 -1.89 -16.32
N ASN A 106 -10.10 -1.52 -16.22
CA ASN A 106 -8.99 -2.35 -16.68
C ASN A 106 -8.52 -3.35 -15.62
N ASP A 107 -7.94 -4.46 -16.08
CA ASP A 107 -7.41 -5.55 -15.26
C ASP A 107 -5.98 -5.96 -15.64
N TYR A 108 -5.27 -5.12 -16.40
CA TYR A 108 -3.90 -5.42 -16.82
C TYR A 108 -2.87 -4.84 -15.84
N HIS A 109 -2.07 -5.70 -15.23
CA HIS A 109 -1.06 -5.34 -14.22
C HIS A 109 0.37 -5.65 -14.66
N GLY A 110 0.57 -6.16 -15.87
CA GLY A 110 1.83 -6.72 -16.35
C GLY A 110 2.99 -5.72 -16.48
N ASN A 111 2.74 -4.42 -16.36
CA ASN A 111 3.76 -3.37 -16.35
C ASN A 111 4.07 -2.83 -14.94
N ALA A 112 3.37 -3.28 -13.91
CA ALA A 112 3.59 -2.82 -12.54
C ALA A 112 4.96 -3.25 -12.00
N VAL A 113 5.51 -2.42 -11.12
CA VAL A 113 6.76 -2.69 -10.37
C VAL A 113 6.44 -2.74 -8.90
N ILE A 114 6.74 -3.86 -8.25
CA ILE A 114 6.46 -4.08 -6.83
C ILE A 114 7.76 -4.45 -6.12
N ARG A 115 8.04 -3.77 -5.00
CA ARG A 115 9.22 -4.01 -4.17
C ARG A 115 8.85 -4.15 -2.71
N ARG A 116 9.24 -5.25 -2.11
CA ARG A 116 8.90 -5.62 -0.74
C ARG A 116 10.09 -5.41 0.21
N TYR A 117 9.83 -4.75 1.33
CA TYR A 117 10.79 -4.36 2.37
C TYR A 117 10.40 -5.08 3.66
N ALA A 118 11.07 -6.17 3.98
CA ALA A 118 10.72 -7.09 5.05
C ALA A 118 11.85 -7.31 6.10
N GLU A 119 12.86 -6.42 6.19
CA GLU A 119 13.91 -6.51 7.22
C GLU A 119 13.41 -6.06 8.59
N PHE A 120 12.32 -5.32 8.65
CA PHE A 120 11.54 -5.14 9.89
C PHE A 120 10.09 -5.55 9.64
N THR A 121 9.39 -5.88 10.70
CA THR A 121 7.99 -6.31 10.61
C THR A 121 7.14 -5.48 11.55
N ILE A 122 5.97 -5.06 11.07
CA ILE A 122 4.92 -4.44 11.89
C ILE A 122 4.35 -5.52 12.81
N THR A 123 4.25 -5.19 14.09
CA THR A 123 3.82 -6.13 15.12
C THR A 123 2.30 -6.27 15.12
N LYS A 124 1.82 -7.49 15.17
CA LYS A 124 0.39 -7.74 15.38
C LYS A 124 -0.07 -7.28 16.77
N ASP A 125 -1.29 -6.81 16.84
CA ASP A 125 -1.94 -6.49 18.09
C ASP A 125 -2.33 -7.77 18.87
N PRO A 126 -2.84 -7.69 20.12
CA PRO A 126 -3.28 -8.86 20.87
C PRO A 126 -4.43 -9.67 20.23
N ASN A 127 -5.10 -9.14 19.23
CA ASN A 127 -6.15 -9.82 18.46
C ASN A 127 -5.66 -10.42 17.14
N ASP A 128 -4.33 -10.48 16.94
CA ASP A 128 -3.69 -11.02 15.74
C ASP A 128 -3.89 -10.15 14.48
N HIS A 129 -4.13 -8.84 14.66
CA HIS A 129 -4.27 -7.90 13.56
C HIS A 129 -3.03 -7.01 13.41
N ILE A 130 -2.71 -6.64 12.18
CA ILE A 130 -1.84 -5.51 11.88
C ILE A 130 -2.73 -4.25 11.87
N VAL A 131 -2.39 -3.27 12.69
CA VAL A 131 -2.96 -1.92 12.65
C VAL A 131 -1.80 -0.97 12.43
N SER A 132 -1.86 -0.21 11.36
CA SER A 132 -0.76 0.67 10.96
C SER A 132 -1.27 1.80 10.07
N HIS A 133 -0.51 2.87 10.04
CA HIS A 133 -0.58 3.93 9.04
C HIS A 133 0.83 4.35 8.66
N ASP A 134 0.96 4.92 7.48
CA ASP A 134 2.22 5.44 7.00
C ASP A 134 2.06 6.83 6.37
N VAL A 135 3.13 7.60 6.40
CA VAL A 135 3.24 8.89 5.74
C VAL A 135 4.64 9.05 5.15
N LEU A 136 4.73 9.52 3.92
CA LEU A 136 5.99 9.79 3.23
C LEU A 136 6.29 11.29 3.23
N ASP A 137 7.42 11.68 3.84
CA ASP A 137 8.03 12.97 3.52
C ASP A 137 8.73 12.87 2.15
N ARG A 138 8.05 13.31 1.12
CA ARG A 138 8.55 13.25 -0.26
C ARG A 138 9.80 14.10 -0.49
N SER A 139 10.04 15.12 0.32
CA SER A 139 11.21 15.98 0.22
C SER A 139 12.49 15.26 0.64
N THR A 140 12.41 14.51 1.71
CA THR A 140 13.53 13.74 2.27
C THR A 140 13.59 12.30 1.77
N GLY A 141 12.45 11.71 1.38
CA GLY A 141 12.31 10.29 1.06
C GLY A 141 12.15 9.41 2.29
N GLN A 142 11.83 10.00 3.45
CA GLN A 142 11.62 9.26 4.67
C GLN A 142 10.15 8.82 4.79
N LEU A 143 9.92 7.53 4.86
CA LEU A 143 8.63 6.93 5.15
C LEU A 143 8.54 6.66 6.66
N TYR A 144 7.54 7.21 7.31
CA TYR A 144 7.24 6.99 8.71
C TYR A 144 6.07 6.03 8.82
N VAL A 145 6.21 5.00 9.65
CA VAL A 145 5.24 3.92 9.78
C VAL A 145 4.89 3.73 11.25
N VAL A 146 3.60 3.80 11.56
CA VAL A 146 3.09 3.45 12.89
C VAL A 146 3.00 1.94 13.03
N ASP A 147 3.60 1.41 14.08
CA ASP A 147 3.44 0.02 14.50
C ASP A 147 2.61 -0.01 15.80
N HIS A 148 1.30 -0.19 15.63
CA HIS A 148 0.35 -0.20 16.75
C HIS A 148 0.68 -1.29 17.77
N GLY A 149 0.85 -2.53 17.33
CA GLY A 149 1.13 -3.65 18.21
C GLY A 149 2.50 -3.54 18.89
N GLY A 150 3.47 -2.93 18.22
CA GLY A 150 4.80 -2.65 18.75
C GLY A 150 4.88 -1.36 19.58
N GLN A 151 3.83 -0.54 19.60
CA GLN A 151 3.76 0.78 20.27
C GLN A 151 4.95 1.67 19.92
N ARG A 152 5.28 1.72 18.62
CA ARG A 152 6.46 2.43 18.11
C ARG A 152 6.18 3.12 16.78
N VAL A 153 7.08 4.02 16.40
CA VAL A 153 7.17 4.58 15.04
C VAL A 153 8.50 4.19 14.44
N VAL A 154 8.44 3.64 13.25
CA VAL A 154 9.60 3.25 12.45
C VAL A 154 9.78 4.26 11.32
N ARG A 155 11.03 4.57 10.99
CA ARG A 155 11.42 5.36 9.82
C ARG A 155 12.19 4.49 8.85
N LEU A 156 11.86 4.58 7.56
CA LEU A 156 12.50 3.89 6.45
C LEU A 156 12.98 4.94 5.43
N ASP A 157 14.24 4.86 4.99
CA ASP A 157 14.71 5.63 3.83
C ASP A 157 14.36 4.91 2.53
N THR A 158 13.36 5.43 1.83
CA THR A 158 12.84 4.87 0.57
C THR A 158 13.83 4.91 -0.60
N ARG A 159 14.95 5.61 -0.44
CA ARG A 159 16.00 5.78 -1.46
C ARG A 159 17.20 4.84 -1.23
N SER A 160 17.16 4.06 -0.16
CA SER A 160 18.21 3.13 0.24
C SER A 160 17.87 1.67 -0.11
N GLY A 161 18.86 0.79 0.07
CA GLY A 161 18.71 -0.64 -0.21
C GLY A 161 18.93 -1.02 -1.67
N SER A 162 18.88 -2.31 -1.92
CA SER A 162 19.09 -2.89 -3.24
C SER A 162 18.15 -4.07 -3.48
N VAL A 163 17.71 -4.23 -4.71
CA VAL A 163 16.97 -5.43 -5.14
C VAL A 163 17.83 -6.67 -4.92
N SER A 164 17.29 -7.65 -4.20
CA SER A 164 18.04 -8.82 -3.73
C SER A 164 17.50 -10.16 -4.23
N GLY A 165 16.36 -10.19 -4.89
CA GLY A 165 15.75 -11.41 -5.40
C GLY A 165 14.25 -11.28 -5.63
N PRO A 166 13.58 -12.37 -6.02
CA PRO A 166 12.14 -12.34 -6.22
C PRO A 166 11.38 -12.12 -4.92
N GLY A 167 10.17 -11.58 -5.02
CA GLY A 167 9.27 -11.45 -3.90
C GLY A 167 8.93 -12.81 -3.26
N THR A 168 8.75 -12.83 -1.95
CA THR A 168 8.53 -14.06 -1.18
C THR A 168 7.07 -14.42 -0.97
N TYR A 169 6.14 -13.53 -1.34
CA TYR A 169 4.70 -13.69 -1.19
C TYR A 169 4.03 -13.50 -2.55
N GLY A 170 3.30 -14.51 -3.04
CA GLY A 170 2.82 -14.50 -4.44
C GLY A 170 3.98 -14.66 -5.43
N PRO A 171 3.94 -14.02 -6.62
CA PRO A 171 2.75 -13.41 -7.18
C PRO A 171 1.77 -14.47 -7.72
N TRP A 172 0.48 -14.13 -7.77
CA TRP A 172 -0.55 -14.95 -8.43
C TRP A 172 -0.83 -14.51 -9.85
N GLU A 173 -0.19 -13.43 -10.28
CA GLU A 173 -0.25 -12.84 -11.61
C GLU A 173 1.11 -12.27 -12.02
N SER A 174 1.27 -11.87 -13.28
CA SER A 174 2.55 -11.39 -13.80
C SER A 174 2.68 -9.88 -13.63
N TYR A 175 3.84 -9.43 -13.13
CA TYR A 175 4.28 -8.05 -13.06
C TYR A 175 5.56 -7.86 -13.86
N ALA A 176 5.89 -6.61 -14.23
CA ALA A 176 7.19 -6.30 -14.84
C ALA A 176 8.34 -6.55 -13.86
N GLU A 177 8.12 -6.26 -12.59
CA GLU A 177 9.05 -6.57 -11.50
C GLU A 177 8.26 -6.91 -10.23
N TYR A 178 8.63 -8.00 -9.57
CA TYR A 178 8.23 -8.28 -8.19
C TYR A 178 9.43 -8.80 -7.43
N SER A 179 9.96 -7.98 -6.53
CA SER A 179 11.26 -8.24 -5.90
C SER A 179 11.27 -7.91 -4.41
N MET A 180 12.26 -8.49 -3.72
CA MET A 180 12.66 -8.09 -2.38
C MET A 180 13.68 -6.97 -2.46
N VAL A 181 13.71 -6.10 -1.46
CA VAL A 181 14.78 -5.12 -1.22
C VAL A 181 15.42 -5.39 0.12
N THR A 182 16.76 -5.36 0.17
CA THR A 182 17.54 -5.58 1.38
C THR A 182 18.62 -4.52 1.55
N GLY A 183 19.15 -4.42 2.79
CA GLY A 183 20.18 -3.45 3.12
C GLY A 183 19.70 -2.00 3.03
N TYR A 184 18.43 -1.77 3.26
CA TYR A 184 17.87 -0.42 3.34
C TYR A 184 18.01 0.14 4.76
N ASP A 185 18.13 1.46 4.83
CA ASP A 185 18.25 2.16 6.11
C ASP A 185 16.88 2.29 6.78
N TRP A 186 16.77 1.77 7.98
CA TRP A 186 15.57 1.91 8.80
C TRP A 186 15.93 2.00 10.29
N GLU A 187 15.07 2.63 11.08
CA GLU A 187 15.25 2.74 12.52
C GLU A 187 13.92 2.94 13.26
N VAL A 188 13.91 2.57 14.53
CA VAL A 188 12.82 2.93 15.45
C VAL A 188 13.12 4.31 16.02
N ILE A 189 12.28 5.31 15.66
CA ILE A 189 12.48 6.70 16.09
C ILE A 189 11.69 7.07 17.34
N ILE A 190 10.58 6.36 17.63
CA ILE A 190 9.79 6.48 18.86
C ILE A 190 9.49 5.07 19.35
N ASN A 191 9.82 4.77 20.61
CA ASN A 191 9.59 3.45 21.22
C ASN A 191 9.04 3.51 22.66
N SER A 192 8.56 4.68 23.08
CA SER A 192 8.02 4.87 24.42
C SER A 192 6.99 5.99 24.42
N GLY A 193 6.05 5.93 25.39
CA GLY A 193 5.02 6.95 25.56
C GLY A 193 3.84 6.86 24.59
N LEU A 194 3.84 5.91 23.66
CA LEU A 194 2.72 5.64 22.78
C LEU A 194 1.80 4.58 23.40
N ILE A 195 0.50 4.80 23.26
CA ILE A 195 -0.54 3.85 23.66
C ILE A 195 -1.47 3.70 22.46
N GLU A 196 -1.49 2.51 21.88
CA GLU A 196 -2.31 2.16 20.72
C GLU A 196 -2.25 3.21 19.58
N PRO A 197 -1.05 3.58 19.11
CA PRO A 197 -0.91 4.58 18.04
C PRO A 197 -1.51 4.03 16.75
N ALA A 198 -2.32 4.82 16.05
CA ALA A 198 -3.02 4.36 14.85
C ALA A 198 -2.90 5.30 13.65
N GLY A 199 -2.58 6.57 13.85
CA GLY A 199 -2.43 7.55 12.79
C GLY A 199 -1.09 8.26 12.88
N ILE A 200 -0.63 8.80 11.75
CA ILE A 200 0.60 9.59 11.66
C ILE A 200 0.49 10.60 10.52
N ASP A 201 1.07 11.78 10.72
CA ASP A 201 1.22 12.78 9.68
C ASP A 201 2.55 13.52 9.84
N VAL A 202 2.99 14.19 8.78
CA VAL A 202 4.22 14.99 8.75
C VAL A 202 3.91 16.44 8.38
N GLN A 203 4.28 17.37 9.26
CA GLN A 203 4.17 18.78 9.00
C GLN A 203 5.52 19.50 9.21
N GLY A 204 6.23 19.78 8.13
CA GLY A 204 7.58 20.33 8.18
C GLY A 204 8.55 19.32 8.83
N ASP A 205 9.13 19.69 9.96
CA ASP A 205 10.06 18.88 10.76
C ASP A 205 9.39 18.12 11.93
N ARG A 206 8.06 18.05 11.94
CA ARG A 206 7.29 17.43 13.02
C ARG A 206 6.51 16.24 12.53
N LEU A 207 6.52 15.19 13.36
CA LEU A 207 5.54 14.10 13.32
C LEU A 207 4.34 14.46 14.22
N LEU A 208 3.13 14.20 13.72
CA LEU A 208 1.87 14.49 14.40
C LEU A 208 1.10 13.19 14.62
#